data_e46bcc40eae0af000aeac2ec043a8c2d
#
_entry.id   e46bcc40eae0af000aeac2ec043a8c2d
#
_cell.length_a   1.000
_cell.length_b   1.000
_cell.length_c   1.000
_cell.angle_alpha   90.00
_cell.angle_beta   90.00
_cell.angle_gamma   90.00
#
_symmetry.space_group_name_H-M   'P 1'
#
loop_
_entity.id
_entity.type
_entity.pdbx_description
1 polymer ?
#
loop_
_entity_poly.entity_id
_entity_poly.type
_entity_poly.pdbx_seq_one_letter_code
_entity_poly.pdbx_strand_id
1 'polypeptide(L)'
;MLTKNSETSIKKLSIKGKYSGFTDFYDINKVKIYKNIINLFGNLKNKDKNNLILVLSAKIMDLDWETELKFSRQEIIVLIRDLIPYFESIEDYETCGEIHNLYLELSSI
;
A
#
# COMPACT_ATOMS: atom_id res chain seq x y z
N MET A 1 -18.45 16.74 17.63
CA MET A 1 -17.39 16.53 17.74
C MET A 1 -16.62 15.87 16.73
N LEU A 2 -15.46 15.90 16.72
CA LEU A 2 -14.77 15.46 15.71
C LEU A 2 -14.47 14.08 15.66
N THR A 3 -14.50 13.47 14.52
CA THR A 3 -14.18 12.10 14.37
C THR A 3 -12.95 11.98 13.55
N LYS A 4 -11.83 12.15 14.18
CA LYS A 4 -10.57 12.05 13.49
C LYS A 4 -10.37 10.74 12.80
N ASN A 5 -11.00 9.69 13.30
CA ASN A 5 -10.84 8.36 12.71
C ASN A 5 -11.40 8.25 11.29
N SER A 6 -12.35 9.12 10.92
CA SER A 6 -12.89 9.08 9.57
C SER A 6 -11.90 9.53 8.52
N GLU A 7 -10.79 10.19 8.92
CA GLU A 7 -9.80 10.67 7.98
C GLU A 7 -8.71 9.67 7.66
N THR A 8 -8.72 8.51 8.28
CA THR A 8 -7.67 7.50 8.11
C THR A 8 -8.25 6.15 7.76
N SER A 9 -7.69 5.52 6.73
CA SER A 9 -7.99 4.13 6.39
C SER A 9 -6.84 3.27 6.86
N ILE A 10 -7.16 2.19 7.58
CA ILE A 10 -6.16 1.29 8.15
C ILE A 10 -6.39 -0.11 7.62
N LYS A 11 -5.33 -0.77 7.21
CA LYS A 11 -5.38 -2.17 6.81
C LYS A 11 -4.24 -2.91 7.45
N LYS A 12 -4.53 -4.13 7.95
CA LYS A 12 -3.50 -5.02 8.48
C LYS A 12 -3.23 -6.11 7.47
N LEU A 13 -1.96 -6.40 7.23
CA LEU A 13 -1.53 -7.50 6.39
C LEU A 13 -0.55 -8.37 7.17
N SER A 14 -1.00 -9.58 7.51
CA SER A 14 -0.14 -10.55 8.16
C SER A 14 0.36 -11.52 7.12
N ILE A 15 1.67 -11.61 6.95
CA ILE A 15 2.27 -12.48 5.95
C ILE A 15 2.88 -13.68 6.65
N LYS A 16 2.42 -14.87 6.26
CA LYS A 16 2.88 -16.11 6.85
C LYS A 16 4.14 -16.59 6.13
N GLY A 17 4.94 -17.37 6.83
CA GLY A 17 6.16 -17.93 6.29
C GLY A 17 7.35 -17.63 7.15
N LYS A 18 8.50 -18.17 6.77
CA LYS A 18 9.75 -17.95 7.47
C LYS A 18 10.71 -17.25 6.52
N TYR A 19 11.36 -16.21 7.00
CA TYR A 19 12.26 -15.41 6.18
C TYR A 19 13.59 -15.24 6.91
N SER A 20 14.66 -15.29 6.14
CA SER A 20 16.02 -15.22 6.70
C SER A 20 16.45 -13.82 7.08
N GLY A 21 15.74 -12.81 6.59
CA GLY A 21 16.02 -11.42 6.90
C GLY A 21 15.00 -10.53 6.21
N PHE A 22 15.12 -9.22 6.44
CA PHE A 22 14.16 -8.26 5.89
C PHE A 22 14.19 -8.19 4.36
N THR A 23 15.38 -8.24 3.77
CA THR A 23 15.52 -8.20 2.31
C THR A 23 14.83 -9.37 1.64
N ASP A 24 15.05 -10.57 2.20
CA ASP A 24 14.42 -11.79 1.72
C ASP A 24 12.88 -11.68 1.81
N PHE A 25 12.39 -11.23 2.95
CA PHE A 25 10.97 -11.03 3.17
C PHE A 25 10.38 -10.05 2.14
N TYR A 26 11.04 -8.92 1.95
CA TYR A 26 10.55 -7.89 1.04
C TYR A 26 10.55 -8.36 -0.41
N ASP A 27 11.65 -8.96 -0.85
CA ASP A 27 11.77 -9.41 -2.24
C ASP A 27 10.73 -10.45 -2.62
N ILE A 28 10.42 -11.36 -1.70
CA ILE A 28 9.42 -12.40 -1.95
C ILE A 28 8.01 -11.83 -1.95
N ASN A 29 7.73 -10.86 -1.09
CA ASN A 29 6.37 -10.39 -0.86
C ASN A 29 6.04 -9.01 -1.44
N LYS A 30 6.96 -8.37 -2.16
CA LYS A 30 6.72 -6.99 -2.57
C LYS A 30 5.50 -6.79 -3.49
N VAL A 31 5.22 -7.72 -4.38
CA VAL A 31 4.03 -7.62 -5.23
C VAL A 31 2.78 -7.62 -4.35
N LYS A 32 2.75 -8.52 -3.38
CA LYS A 32 1.63 -8.64 -2.45
C LYS A 32 1.47 -7.37 -1.62
N ILE A 33 2.57 -6.83 -1.13
CA ILE A 33 2.56 -5.60 -0.34
C ILE A 33 2.07 -4.42 -1.19
N TYR A 34 2.59 -4.26 -2.40
CA TYR A 34 2.17 -3.18 -3.29
C TYR A 34 0.69 -3.28 -3.66
N LYS A 35 0.19 -4.48 -3.94
CA LYS A 35 -1.22 -4.66 -4.27
C LYS A 35 -2.13 -4.33 -3.08
N ASN A 36 -1.68 -4.60 -1.87
CA ASN A 36 -2.44 -4.21 -0.68
C ASN A 36 -2.46 -2.70 -0.50
N ILE A 37 -1.36 -2.03 -0.80
CA ILE A 37 -1.31 -0.57 -0.77
C ILE A 37 -2.28 0.01 -1.80
N ILE A 38 -2.27 -0.52 -3.02
CA ILE A 38 -3.17 -0.07 -4.08
C ILE A 38 -4.64 -0.25 -3.67
N ASN A 39 -4.97 -1.35 -3.00
CA ASN A 39 -6.32 -1.56 -2.51
C ASN A 39 -6.72 -0.49 -1.50
N LEU A 40 -5.79 -0.06 -0.64
CA LEU A 40 -6.06 1.02 0.29
C LEU A 40 -6.28 2.35 -0.44
N PHE A 41 -5.63 2.55 -1.59
CA PHE A 41 -5.80 3.79 -2.36
C PHE A 41 -7.26 4.01 -2.74
N GLY A 42 -8.02 2.93 -2.98
CA GLY A 42 -9.44 3.03 -3.30
C GLY A 42 -10.25 3.73 -2.21
N ASN A 43 -9.80 3.62 -0.96
CA ASN A 43 -10.48 4.27 0.15
C ASN A 43 -10.32 5.79 0.13
N LEU A 44 -9.31 6.29 -0.57
CA LEU A 44 -9.08 7.74 -0.67
C LEU A 44 -10.01 8.43 -1.66
N LYS A 45 -10.77 7.65 -2.44
CA LYS A 45 -11.81 8.21 -3.30
C LYS A 45 -12.87 8.86 -2.42
N ASN A 46 -13.04 8.34 -1.19
CA ASN A 46 -13.90 8.97 -0.22
C ASN A 46 -13.15 10.19 0.31
N LYS A 47 -13.72 11.36 0.14
CA LYS A 47 -13.10 12.62 0.56
C LYS A 47 -12.83 12.72 2.05
N ASP A 48 -13.49 11.88 2.85
CA ASP A 48 -13.28 11.87 4.29
C ASP A 48 -11.98 11.16 4.68
N LYS A 49 -11.31 10.48 3.73
CA LYS A 49 -10.08 9.74 4.01
C LYS A 49 -8.89 10.47 3.42
N ASN A 50 -8.02 10.96 4.26
CA ASN A 50 -6.83 11.69 3.83
C ASN A 50 -5.53 10.95 4.08
N ASN A 51 -5.57 9.89 4.87
CA ASN A 51 -4.38 9.13 5.24
C ASN A 51 -4.62 7.64 5.10
N LEU A 52 -3.56 6.91 4.80
CA LEU A 52 -3.58 5.46 4.79
C LEU A 52 -2.53 4.92 5.75
N ILE A 53 -2.87 3.84 6.43
CA ILE A 53 -1.91 3.13 7.25
C ILE A 53 -1.99 1.65 6.87
N LEU A 54 -0.86 1.08 6.45
CA LEU A 54 -0.76 -0.35 6.24
C LEU A 54 0.13 -0.92 7.34
N VAL A 55 -0.44 -1.82 8.14
CA VAL A 55 0.30 -2.50 9.18
C VAL A 55 0.76 -3.85 8.64
N LEU A 56 2.08 -4.04 8.54
CA LEU A 56 2.65 -5.30 8.08
C LEU A 56 3.15 -6.08 9.28
N SER A 57 2.83 -7.36 9.35
CA SER A 57 3.38 -8.24 10.36
C SER A 57 3.86 -9.54 9.73
N ALA A 58 4.97 -10.07 10.23
CA ALA A 58 5.58 -11.28 9.72
C ALA A 58 6.56 -11.85 10.75
N LYS A 59 7.03 -13.10 10.51
CA LYS A 59 8.13 -13.65 11.27
C LYS A 59 9.39 -13.54 10.44
N ILE A 60 10.38 -12.81 10.95
CA ILE A 60 11.67 -12.66 10.29
C ILE A 60 12.74 -13.14 11.25
N MET A 61 13.53 -14.09 10.84
CA MET A 61 14.55 -14.72 11.69
C MET A 61 13.94 -15.26 12.99
N ASP A 62 12.77 -15.91 12.87
CA ASP A 62 12.01 -16.49 13.98
C ASP A 62 11.53 -15.48 15.04
N LEU A 63 11.62 -14.20 14.73
CA LEU A 63 11.11 -13.14 15.60
C LEU A 63 9.87 -12.50 14.98
N ASP A 64 8.91 -12.16 15.85
CA ASP A 64 7.74 -11.44 15.41
C ASP A 64 8.14 -10.01 15.06
N TRP A 65 7.76 -9.57 13.87
CA TRP A 65 8.09 -8.24 13.38
C TRP A 65 6.81 -7.57 12.90
N GLU A 66 6.66 -6.30 13.23
CA GLU A 66 5.52 -5.52 12.79
C GLU A 66 5.97 -4.09 12.50
N THR A 67 5.43 -3.49 11.47
CA THR A 67 5.68 -2.08 11.16
C THR A 67 4.45 -1.43 10.56
N GLU A 68 4.40 -0.12 10.62
CA GLU A 68 3.34 0.65 9.99
C GLU A 68 3.91 1.46 8.85
N LEU A 69 3.24 1.42 7.71
CA LEU A 69 3.56 2.28 6.57
C LEU A 69 2.45 3.32 6.50
N LYS A 70 2.80 4.58 6.70
CA LYS A 70 1.84 5.68 6.75
C LYS A 70 2.01 6.58 5.54
N PHE A 71 0.90 6.92 4.90
CA PHE A 71 0.92 7.78 3.72
C PHE A 71 -0.18 8.82 3.81
N SER A 72 0.17 10.09 3.54
CA SER A 72 -0.84 11.13 3.35
C SER A 72 -1.38 11.03 1.92
N ARG A 73 -2.50 11.70 1.63
CA ARG A 73 -3.06 11.72 0.29
C ARG A 73 -2.05 12.19 -0.77
N GLN A 74 -1.28 13.23 -0.46
CA GLN A 74 -0.31 13.74 -1.41
C GLN A 74 0.85 12.79 -1.65
N GLU A 75 1.32 12.13 -0.60
CA GLU A 75 2.38 11.13 -0.73
C GLU A 75 1.92 9.97 -1.60
N ILE A 76 0.65 9.61 -1.49
CA ILE A 76 0.08 8.51 -2.28
C ILE A 76 0.03 8.86 -3.76
N ILE A 77 -0.34 10.09 -4.10
CA ILE A 77 -0.38 10.51 -5.49
C ILE A 77 0.98 10.36 -6.15
N VAL A 78 2.04 10.70 -5.43
CA VAL A 78 3.41 10.55 -5.92
C VAL A 78 3.78 9.06 -5.99
N LEU A 79 3.47 8.30 -4.96
CA LEU A 79 3.82 6.88 -4.89
C LEU A 79 3.14 6.07 -6.00
N ILE A 80 1.87 6.33 -6.27
CA ILE A 80 1.12 5.64 -7.31
C ILE A 80 1.84 5.74 -8.64
N ARG A 81 2.26 6.95 -8.99
CA ARG A 81 2.96 7.17 -10.25
C ARG A 81 4.24 6.34 -10.33
N ASP A 82 4.94 6.21 -9.19
CA ASP A 82 6.19 5.49 -9.15
C ASP A 82 6.02 3.97 -9.18
N LEU A 83 4.82 3.45 -8.87
CA LEU A 83 4.55 2.02 -8.93
C LEU A 83 4.26 1.53 -10.35
N ILE A 84 3.83 2.41 -11.25
CA ILE A 84 3.52 2.01 -12.62
C ILE A 84 4.70 1.33 -13.33
N PRO A 85 5.91 1.91 -13.34
CA PRO A 85 7.04 1.26 -14.00
C PRO A 85 7.37 -0.13 -13.42
N TYR A 86 7.16 -0.31 -12.13
CA TYR A 86 7.40 -1.60 -11.51
C TYR A 86 6.46 -2.66 -12.06
N PHE A 87 5.15 -2.37 -12.11
CA PHE A 87 4.16 -3.32 -12.62
C PHE A 87 4.29 -3.52 -14.13
N GLU A 88 4.75 -2.52 -14.86
CA GLU A 88 5.09 -2.69 -16.28
C GLU A 88 6.24 -3.68 -16.43
N SER A 89 7.24 -3.59 -15.56
CA SER A 89 8.42 -4.46 -15.65
C SER A 89 8.11 -5.93 -15.43
N ILE A 90 7.04 -6.24 -14.71
CA ILE A 90 6.60 -7.62 -14.50
C ILE A 90 5.38 -7.95 -15.38
N GLU A 91 5.09 -7.09 -16.35
CA GLU A 91 4.02 -7.27 -17.33
C GLU A 91 2.62 -7.42 -16.72
N ASP A 92 2.41 -6.82 -15.55
CA ASP A 92 1.10 -6.80 -14.90
C ASP A 92 0.34 -5.54 -15.34
N TYR A 93 -0.12 -5.55 -16.59
CA TYR A 93 -0.75 -4.37 -17.20
C TYR A 93 -2.13 -4.09 -16.61
N GLU A 94 -2.79 -5.09 -16.07
CA GLU A 94 -4.07 -4.89 -15.41
C GLU A 94 -3.91 -4.00 -14.19
N THR A 95 -2.90 -4.29 -13.37
CA THR A 95 -2.60 -3.47 -12.20
C THR A 95 -2.16 -2.06 -12.61
N CYS A 96 -1.39 -1.93 -13.70
CA CYS A 96 -1.02 -0.62 -14.24
C CYS A 96 -2.26 0.21 -14.59
N GLY A 97 -3.27 -0.43 -15.21
CA GLY A 97 -4.51 0.24 -15.56
C GLY A 97 -5.28 0.71 -14.32
N GLU A 98 -5.33 -0.13 -13.29
CA GLU A 98 -5.97 0.22 -12.02
C GLU A 98 -5.29 1.42 -11.38
N ILE A 99 -3.95 1.42 -11.35
CA ILE A 99 -3.17 2.51 -10.78
C ILE A 99 -3.41 3.80 -11.55
N HIS A 100 -3.40 3.71 -12.87
CA HIS A 100 -3.62 4.89 -13.71
C HIS A 100 -4.98 5.52 -13.46
N ASN A 101 -6.03 4.71 -13.35
CA ASN A 101 -7.37 5.20 -13.07
C ASN A 101 -7.44 5.85 -11.68
N LEU A 102 -6.81 5.23 -10.69
CA LEU A 102 -6.75 5.81 -9.35
C LEU A 102 -6.01 7.14 -9.34
N TYR A 103 -4.90 7.22 -10.08
CA TYR A 103 -4.13 8.45 -10.17
C TYR A 103 -4.98 9.59 -10.73
N LEU A 104 -5.73 9.33 -11.79
CA LEU A 104 -6.60 10.32 -12.38
C LEU A 104 -7.70 10.76 -11.42
N GLU A 105 -8.31 9.84 -10.71
CA GLU A 105 -9.35 10.15 -9.74
C GLU A 105 -8.82 10.98 -8.58
N LEU A 106 -7.67 10.59 -8.02
CA LEU A 106 -7.10 11.29 -6.87
C LEU A 106 -6.56 12.66 -7.25
N SER A 107 -6.03 12.80 -8.46
CA SER A 107 -5.46 14.06 -8.93
C SER A 107 -6.52 15.09 -9.27
N SER A 108 -7.74 14.66 -9.55
CA SER A 108 -8.81 15.56 -9.94
C SER A 108 -9.58 16.16 -8.75
N ILE A 109 -9.26 15.75 -7.55
CA ILE A 109 -9.97 16.22 -6.34
C ILE A 109 -9.38 17.52 -5.76
#